data_ef73e339fd7c8df87438fc9496f00b82
#
_entry.id   ef73e339fd7c8df87438fc9496f00b82
#
_cell.length_a   1.000
_cell.length_b   1.000
_cell.length_c   1.000
_cell.angle_alpha   90.00
_cell.angle_beta   90.00
_cell.angle_gamma   90.00
#
_symmetry.space_group_name_H-M   'P 1'
#
loop_
_entity.id
_entity.type
_entity.pdbx_description
1 polymer ?
#
loop_
_entity_poly.entity_id
_entity_poly.type
_entity_poly.pdbx_seq_one_letter_code
_entity_poly.pdbx_strand_id
1 'polypeptide(L)'
;MLRVTGLKKQFEADRGASVAAVDNVSFEVETGKLLTLLGPSGCGKTTTLRSIAGLEEPDGGEIQIGSSVVFSATRRFSLPPNRRRVGMVFQSYAIWPHMTVFQNVAYPLEGSRVSKIEVRKRVEQVLALVGLEAFIERPAPLLSGGQQQRVALARALVAEPEVLLLDEPLSNLDAQLREQMRVDLRALQQRVGLTAVYVTHDQIEALAISDVVAVMSAGRLVEIGTPHQIYDWPKSRFAAEFIGAGNVVPVRETQSVDGKSRGRVPWGEIYFSHNGQTIPKALVIRPEDIQIVSCSTKDNVWPAKVDQVVFLGAIYDCRLALGDMTLRAQFPRSAGVEVGQLIHVHVHETRCVPIEE
;
A
#
# COMPACT_ATOMS: atom_id res chain seq x y z
N MET A 1 -18.90 -3.81 -4.67
CA MET A 1 -18.28 -2.61 -5.26
C MET A 1 -18.32 -1.48 -4.26
N LEU A 2 -17.22 -0.75 -4.08
CA LEU A 2 -17.14 0.48 -3.27
C LEU A 2 -16.75 1.63 -4.20
N ARG A 3 -17.45 2.77 -4.11
CA ARG A 3 -17.08 3.99 -4.82
C ARG A 3 -17.00 5.16 -3.84
N VAL A 4 -15.90 5.89 -3.90
CA VAL A 4 -15.64 7.12 -3.15
C VAL A 4 -15.41 8.23 -4.17
N THR A 5 -16.15 9.34 -4.05
CA THR A 5 -16.12 10.44 -5.03
C THR A 5 -15.95 11.77 -4.32
N GLY A 6 -14.87 12.49 -4.63
CA GLY A 6 -14.62 13.84 -4.14
C GLY A 6 -14.60 13.98 -2.62
N LEU A 7 -14.13 12.93 -1.90
CA LEU A 7 -14.13 12.90 -0.44
C LEU A 7 -13.24 14.01 0.12
N LYS A 8 -13.79 14.75 1.11
CA LYS A 8 -13.07 15.82 1.80
C LYS A 8 -13.28 15.68 3.30
N LYS A 9 -12.20 15.91 4.08
CA LYS A 9 -12.25 16.02 5.53
C LYS A 9 -11.22 17.01 6.02
N GLN A 10 -11.67 17.94 6.84
CA GLN A 10 -10.85 18.92 7.51
C GLN A 10 -10.96 18.75 9.03
N PHE A 11 -9.89 18.99 9.72
CA PHE A 11 -9.87 19.07 11.18
C PHE A 11 -9.45 20.47 11.60
N GLU A 12 -10.08 20.99 12.63
CA GLU A 12 -9.65 22.23 13.27
C GLU A 12 -8.34 21.96 14.01
N ALA A 13 -7.30 22.70 13.68
CA ALA A 13 -6.02 22.69 14.39
C ALA A 13 -6.01 23.82 15.43
N ASP A 14 -5.07 23.72 16.37
CA ASP A 14 -4.85 24.78 17.36
C ASP A 14 -4.69 26.16 16.72
N ARG A 15 -5.33 27.17 17.28
CA ARG A 15 -5.36 28.57 16.84
C ARG A 15 -6.24 28.89 15.62
N GLY A 16 -7.25 28.06 15.31
CA GLY A 16 -8.20 28.34 14.24
C GLY A 16 -7.70 28.05 12.82
N ALA A 17 -6.56 27.40 12.69
CA ALA A 17 -6.11 26.86 11.41
C ALA A 17 -6.89 25.58 11.08
N SER A 18 -7.25 25.36 9.82
CA SER A 18 -7.89 24.12 9.36
C SER A 18 -6.87 23.29 8.59
N VAL A 19 -6.75 21.99 8.92
CA VAL A 19 -5.91 21.04 8.22
C VAL A 19 -6.75 20.09 7.40
N ALA A 20 -6.59 20.09 6.09
CA ALA A 20 -7.23 19.14 5.19
C ALA A 20 -6.56 17.77 5.32
N ALA A 21 -7.17 16.87 6.09
CA ALA A 21 -6.70 15.50 6.23
C ALA A 21 -7.05 14.65 5.00
N VAL A 22 -8.15 14.97 4.31
CA VAL A 22 -8.54 14.37 3.02
C VAL A 22 -9.01 15.50 2.11
N ASP A 23 -8.42 15.59 0.93
CA ASP A 23 -8.70 16.64 -0.04
C ASP A 23 -9.01 16.05 -1.43
N ASN A 24 -10.29 15.98 -1.76
CA ASN A 24 -10.82 15.56 -3.05
C ASN A 24 -10.40 14.14 -3.49
N VAL A 25 -10.42 13.18 -2.56
CA VAL A 25 -10.05 11.79 -2.83
C VAL A 25 -11.19 11.06 -3.55
N SER A 26 -10.85 10.43 -4.68
CA SER A 26 -11.80 9.64 -5.48
C SER A 26 -11.16 8.33 -5.93
N PHE A 27 -11.83 7.20 -5.69
CA PHE A 27 -11.42 5.88 -6.17
C PHE A 27 -12.60 4.91 -6.19
N GLU A 28 -12.40 3.81 -6.89
CA GLU A 28 -13.37 2.71 -6.96
C GLU A 28 -12.68 1.38 -6.66
N VAL A 29 -13.40 0.49 -5.97
CA VAL A 29 -12.96 -0.90 -5.70
C VAL A 29 -14.00 -1.84 -6.28
N GLU A 30 -13.61 -2.59 -7.28
CA GLU A 30 -14.44 -3.62 -7.88
C GLU A 30 -14.79 -4.72 -6.87
N THR A 31 -15.92 -5.39 -7.09
CA THR A 31 -16.33 -6.51 -6.25
C THR A 31 -15.28 -7.61 -6.24
N GLY A 32 -14.92 -8.09 -5.04
CA GLY A 32 -13.92 -9.13 -4.85
C GLY A 32 -12.47 -8.67 -4.98
N LYS A 33 -12.22 -7.36 -5.17
CA LYS A 33 -10.86 -6.80 -5.26
C LYS A 33 -10.41 -6.18 -3.95
N LEU A 34 -9.09 -6.14 -3.75
CA LEU A 34 -8.43 -5.50 -2.64
C LEU A 34 -7.69 -4.25 -3.13
N LEU A 35 -8.11 -3.08 -2.64
CA LEU A 35 -7.41 -1.82 -2.84
C LEU A 35 -6.64 -1.44 -1.58
N THR A 36 -5.36 -1.10 -1.75
CA THR A 36 -4.54 -0.58 -0.64
C THR A 36 -4.35 0.93 -0.76
N LEU A 37 -4.69 1.65 0.30
CA LEU A 37 -4.28 3.04 0.51
C LEU A 37 -2.88 3.04 1.11
N LEU A 38 -1.88 3.48 0.35
CA LEU A 38 -0.48 3.49 0.73
C LEU A 38 0.05 4.93 0.81
N GLY A 39 0.86 5.25 1.81
CA GLY A 39 1.48 6.58 1.93
C GLY A 39 2.10 6.81 3.29
N PRO A 40 2.83 7.92 3.50
CA PRO A 40 3.47 8.26 4.76
C PRO A 40 2.44 8.47 5.88
N SER A 41 2.90 8.44 7.13
CA SER A 41 2.06 8.73 8.29
C SER A 41 1.44 10.13 8.18
N GLY A 42 0.15 10.26 8.54
CA GLY A 42 -0.56 11.54 8.50
C GLY A 42 -1.06 11.98 7.12
N CYS A 43 -0.90 11.19 6.04
CA CYS A 43 -1.38 11.58 4.71
C CYS A 43 -2.88 11.36 4.46
N GLY A 44 -3.69 10.94 5.47
CA GLY A 44 -5.14 10.84 5.35
C GLY A 44 -5.73 9.45 5.14
N LYS A 45 -4.93 8.38 5.08
CA LYS A 45 -5.38 6.99 4.84
C LYS A 45 -6.44 6.50 5.84
N THR A 46 -6.10 6.54 7.13
CA THR A 46 -7.00 6.13 8.23
C THR A 46 -8.25 7.01 8.29
N THR A 47 -8.13 8.30 8.03
CA THR A 47 -9.28 9.22 7.95
C THR A 47 -10.21 8.82 6.80
N THR A 48 -9.67 8.51 5.63
CA THR A 48 -10.44 8.00 4.47
C THR A 48 -11.14 6.69 4.82
N LEU A 49 -10.43 5.74 5.45
CA LEU A 49 -10.99 4.45 5.85
C LEU A 49 -12.13 4.62 6.88
N ARG A 50 -11.91 5.45 7.91
CA ARG A 50 -12.92 5.75 8.94
C ARG A 50 -14.14 6.49 8.38
N SER A 51 -13.93 7.32 7.38
CA SER A 51 -15.02 7.99 6.65
C SER A 51 -15.90 6.97 5.91
N ILE A 52 -15.32 5.95 5.29
CA ILE A 52 -16.05 4.85 4.66
C ILE A 52 -16.82 4.04 5.72
N ALA A 53 -16.20 3.76 6.86
CA ALA A 53 -16.84 3.06 7.98
C ALA A 53 -18.00 3.88 8.63
N GLY A 54 -18.00 5.20 8.46
CA GLY A 54 -18.94 6.12 9.15
C GLY A 54 -18.55 6.45 10.58
N LEU A 55 -17.29 6.17 10.94
CA LEU A 55 -16.71 6.55 12.23
C LEU A 55 -16.19 7.98 12.22
N GLU A 56 -15.96 8.53 11.05
CA GLU A 56 -15.59 9.92 10.81
C GLU A 56 -16.57 10.49 9.77
N GLU A 57 -17.17 11.65 10.04
CA GLU A 57 -18.09 12.28 9.11
C GLU A 57 -17.31 13.18 8.15
N PRO A 58 -17.37 12.91 6.82
CA PRO A 58 -16.72 13.75 5.82
C PRO A 58 -17.41 15.12 5.69
N ASP A 59 -16.65 16.14 5.28
CA ASP A 59 -17.17 17.48 5.00
C ASP A 59 -17.63 17.64 3.55
N GLY A 60 -17.26 16.70 2.67
CA GLY A 60 -17.62 16.73 1.24
C GLY A 60 -17.52 15.38 0.56
N GLY A 61 -18.12 15.28 -0.61
CA GLY A 61 -18.10 14.10 -1.45
C GLY A 61 -19.27 13.15 -1.25
N GLU A 62 -19.11 11.94 -1.82
CA GLU A 62 -20.10 10.86 -1.75
C GLU A 62 -19.42 9.50 -1.56
N ILE A 63 -20.03 8.59 -0.78
CA ILE A 63 -19.59 7.22 -0.58
C ILE A 63 -20.73 6.28 -0.90
N GLN A 64 -20.49 5.31 -1.79
CA GLN A 64 -21.44 4.29 -2.19
C GLN A 64 -20.87 2.88 -1.93
N ILE A 65 -21.65 2.01 -1.30
CA ILE A 65 -21.33 0.59 -1.05
C ILE A 65 -22.41 -0.25 -1.72
N GLY A 66 -22.01 -1.12 -2.62
CA GLY A 66 -22.95 -1.86 -3.47
C GLY A 66 -23.80 -0.91 -4.30
N SER A 67 -25.13 -1.05 -4.15
CA SER A 67 -26.13 -0.14 -4.76
C SER A 67 -26.54 1.02 -3.85
N SER A 68 -26.03 1.09 -2.62
CA SER A 68 -26.49 2.01 -1.59
C SER A 68 -25.53 3.19 -1.39
N VAL A 69 -26.01 4.42 -1.50
CA VAL A 69 -25.28 5.60 -1.04
C VAL A 69 -25.33 5.61 0.48
N VAL A 70 -24.14 5.59 1.13
CA VAL A 70 -24.01 5.58 2.59
C VAL A 70 -23.63 6.94 3.17
N PHE A 71 -23.09 7.82 2.34
CA PHE A 71 -22.79 9.21 2.65
C PHE A 71 -22.93 10.08 1.40
N SER A 72 -23.54 11.25 1.52
CA SER A 72 -23.56 12.27 0.47
C SER A 72 -23.68 13.66 1.08
N ALA A 73 -22.63 14.47 0.93
CA ALA A 73 -22.62 15.85 1.42
C ALA A 73 -23.67 16.71 0.72
N THR A 74 -23.88 16.52 -0.59
CA THR A 74 -24.87 17.28 -1.37
C THR A 74 -26.30 16.98 -0.94
N ARG A 75 -26.60 15.74 -0.54
CA ARG A 75 -27.92 15.30 -0.05
C ARG A 75 -28.05 15.46 1.45
N ARG A 76 -27.01 15.91 2.17
CA ARG A 76 -26.95 15.96 3.65
C ARG A 76 -27.39 14.66 4.29
N PHE A 77 -26.84 13.55 3.77
CA PHE A 77 -27.22 12.21 4.15
C PHE A 77 -26.00 11.41 4.64
N SER A 78 -26.14 10.78 5.80
CA SER A 78 -25.10 9.90 6.37
C SER A 78 -25.75 8.72 7.09
N LEU A 79 -25.45 7.50 6.66
CA LEU A 79 -25.81 6.29 7.41
C LEU A 79 -24.85 6.09 8.59
N PRO A 80 -25.36 5.71 9.77
CA PRO A 80 -24.53 5.36 10.90
C PRO A 80 -23.73 4.07 10.61
N PRO A 81 -22.58 3.84 11.28
CA PRO A 81 -21.66 2.72 11.01
C PRO A 81 -22.34 1.35 10.96
N ASN A 82 -23.24 1.07 11.91
CA ASN A 82 -23.96 -0.21 12.01
C ASN A 82 -24.96 -0.49 10.86
N ARG A 83 -25.19 0.47 9.98
CA ARG A 83 -26.06 0.31 8.80
C ARG A 83 -25.31 0.32 7.48
N ARG A 84 -23.99 0.47 7.49
CA ARG A 84 -23.17 0.55 6.26
C ARG A 84 -22.76 -0.78 5.67
N ARG A 85 -23.08 -1.90 6.33
CA ARG A 85 -22.70 -3.27 5.89
C ARG A 85 -21.21 -3.41 5.64
N VAL A 86 -20.39 -2.82 6.50
CA VAL A 86 -18.93 -2.93 6.48
C VAL A 86 -18.42 -3.72 7.68
N GLY A 87 -17.38 -4.51 7.48
CA GLY A 87 -16.58 -5.09 8.57
C GLY A 87 -15.31 -4.27 8.73
N MET A 88 -14.86 -4.04 9.96
CA MET A 88 -13.64 -3.28 10.21
C MET A 88 -12.70 -4.02 11.16
N VAL A 89 -11.42 -4.07 10.78
CA VAL A 89 -10.32 -4.51 11.64
C VAL A 89 -9.48 -3.27 11.96
N PHE A 90 -9.36 -2.98 13.25
CA PHE A 90 -8.59 -1.85 13.77
C PHE A 90 -7.12 -2.22 13.99
N GLN A 91 -6.25 -1.25 13.97
CA GLN A 91 -4.81 -1.42 14.22
C GLN A 91 -4.51 -2.11 15.56
N SER A 92 -5.27 -1.80 16.62
CA SER A 92 -5.14 -2.42 17.96
C SER A 92 -5.92 -3.73 18.10
N TYR A 93 -6.51 -4.28 17.03
CA TYR A 93 -7.45 -5.41 16.99
C TYR A 93 -8.74 -5.17 17.78
N ALA A 94 -8.77 -4.24 18.73
CA ALA A 94 -9.90 -3.90 19.59
C ALA A 94 -10.60 -5.15 20.20
N ILE A 95 -9.80 -6.09 20.69
CA ILE A 95 -10.30 -7.30 21.35
C ILE A 95 -10.83 -6.94 22.73
N TRP A 96 -12.02 -7.43 23.07
CA TRP A 96 -12.56 -7.30 24.42
C TRP A 96 -11.92 -8.31 25.37
N PRO A 97 -11.12 -7.87 26.34
CA PRO A 97 -10.29 -8.79 27.15
C PRO A 97 -11.10 -9.62 28.15
N HIS A 98 -12.29 -9.22 28.50
CA HIS A 98 -13.19 -9.93 29.42
C HIS A 98 -14.08 -10.97 28.72
N MET A 99 -13.94 -11.10 27.38
CA MET A 99 -14.75 -12.02 26.57
C MET A 99 -13.91 -13.20 26.06
N THR A 100 -14.59 -14.34 25.82
CA THR A 100 -14.00 -15.46 25.06
C THR A 100 -13.87 -15.13 23.58
N VAL A 101 -13.19 -16.01 22.83
CA VAL A 101 -13.15 -15.94 21.36
C VAL A 101 -14.55 -15.95 20.77
N PHE A 102 -15.40 -16.88 21.22
CA PHE A 102 -16.81 -16.96 20.80
C PHE A 102 -17.53 -15.63 20.99
N GLN A 103 -17.47 -15.06 22.20
CA GLN A 103 -18.17 -13.83 22.54
C GLN A 103 -17.66 -12.65 21.72
N ASN A 104 -16.34 -12.51 21.53
CA ASN A 104 -15.76 -11.47 20.67
C ASN A 104 -16.29 -11.54 19.25
N VAL A 105 -16.36 -12.76 18.68
CA VAL A 105 -16.81 -12.95 17.30
C VAL A 105 -18.33 -12.86 17.17
N ALA A 106 -19.09 -13.30 18.17
CA ALA A 106 -20.55 -13.23 18.17
C ALA A 106 -21.10 -11.80 18.33
N TYR A 107 -20.33 -10.90 18.92
CA TYR A 107 -20.78 -9.55 19.32
C TYR A 107 -21.47 -8.74 18.20
N PRO A 108 -20.98 -8.71 16.94
CA PRO A 108 -21.67 -7.99 15.86
C PRO A 108 -23.08 -8.51 15.54
N LEU A 109 -23.37 -9.75 15.96
CA LEU A 109 -24.69 -10.38 15.77
C LEU A 109 -25.62 -10.15 16.98
N GLU A 110 -25.10 -9.60 18.08
CA GLU A 110 -25.92 -9.24 19.25
C GLU A 110 -26.89 -8.12 18.88
N GLY A 111 -28.12 -8.26 19.29
CA GLY A 111 -29.18 -7.31 18.92
C GLY A 111 -29.75 -7.48 17.51
N SER A 112 -29.19 -8.36 16.69
CA SER A 112 -29.83 -8.81 15.45
C SER A 112 -30.96 -9.77 15.75
N ARG A 113 -31.93 -9.90 14.83
CA ARG A 113 -33.04 -10.88 14.96
C ARG A 113 -32.64 -12.33 14.65
N VAL A 114 -31.36 -12.66 14.79
CA VAL A 114 -30.77 -13.99 14.51
C VAL A 114 -30.90 -14.88 15.74
N SER A 115 -31.34 -16.13 15.57
CA SER A 115 -31.47 -17.07 16.67
C SER A 115 -30.09 -17.46 17.24
N LYS A 116 -30.03 -17.81 18.54
CA LYS A 116 -28.78 -18.28 19.18
C LYS A 116 -28.12 -19.48 18.48
N ILE A 117 -28.92 -20.37 17.88
CA ILE A 117 -28.43 -21.51 17.12
C ILE A 117 -27.72 -21.04 15.85
N GLU A 118 -28.31 -20.10 15.14
CA GLU A 118 -27.73 -19.53 13.91
C GLU A 118 -26.48 -18.67 14.23
N VAL A 119 -26.48 -17.89 15.32
CA VAL A 119 -25.29 -17.16 15.79
C VAL A 119 -24.14 -18.15 16.03
N ARG A 120 -24.37 -19.26 16.76
CA ARG A 120 -23.35 -20.26 17.04
C ARG A 120 -22.80 -20.85 15.73
N LYS A 121 -23.67 -21.23 14.82
CA LYS A 121 -23.30 -21.78 13.53
C LYS A 121 -22.40 -20.83 12.71
N ARG A 122 -22.77 -19.53 12.62
CA ARG A 122 -21.98 -18.53 11.90
C ARG A 122 -20.63 -18.30 12.55
N VAL A 123 -20.57 -18.23 13.89
CA VAL A 123 -19.32 -18.09 14.64
C VAL A 123 -18.41 -19.29 14.38
N GLU A 124 -18.90 -20.51 14.47
CA GLU A 124 -18.13 -21.73 14.21
C GLU A 124 -17.61 -21.74 12.74
N GLN A 125 -18.44 -21.37 11.77
CA GLN A 125 -18.04 -21.29 10.38
C GLN A 125 -16.92 -20.26 10.13
N VAL A 126 -17.04 -19.06 10.70
CA VAL A 126 -16.01 -18.04 10.49
C VAL A 126 -14.73 -18.33 11.26
N LEU A 127 -14.82 -18.99 12.43
CA LEU A 127 -13.64 -19.44 13.17
C LEU A 127 -12.91 -20.57 12.42
N ALA A 128 -13.63 -21.48 11.78
CA ALA A 128 -13.05 -22.48 10.88
C ALA A 128 -12.34 -21.83 9.69
N LEU A 129 -12.92 -20.75 9.14
CA LEU A 129 -12.34 -20.01 8.04
C LEU A 129 -10.98 -19.39 8.37
N VAL A 130 -10.78 -18.96 9.62
CA VAL A 130 -9.53 -18.36 10.11
C VAL A 130 -8.64 -19.34 10.91
N GLY A 131 -9.01 -20.62 11.04
CA GLY A 131 -8.24 -21.67 11.73
C GLY A 131 -8.18 -21.49 13.24
N LEU A 132 -9.28 -21.10 13.88
CA LEU A 132 -9.39 -20.88 15.32
C LEU A 132 -10.47 -21.75 16.01
N GLU A 133 -10.94 -22.84 15.40
CA GLU A 133 -12.00 -23.69 15.92
C GLU A 133 -11.66 -24.24 17.32
N ALA A 134 -10.39 -24.63 17.53
CA ALA A 134 -9.94 -25.21 18.80
C ALA A 134 -9.90 -24.18 19.95
N PHE A 135 -10.06 -22.88 19.66
CA PHE A 135 -9.92 -21.81 20.64
C PHE A 135 -11.25 -21.13 20.99
N ILE A 136 -12.38 -21.65 20.53
CA ILE A 136 -13.70 -21.01 20.59
C ILE A 136 -14.09 -20.54 22.00
N GLU A 137 -13.83 -21.33 23.02
CA GLU A 137 -14.17 -21.03 24.43
C GLU A 137 -13.00 -20.38 25.20
N ARG A 138 -11.84 -20.16 24.53
CA ARG A 138 -10.64 -19.62 25.19
C ARG A 138 -10.83 -18.13 25.47
N PRO A 139 -10.40 -17.61 26.65
CA PRO A 139 -10.32 -16.19 26.90
C PRO A 139 -9.39 -15.50 25.90
N ALA A 140 -9.86 -14.42 25.26
CA ALA A 140 -9.15 -13.76 24.17
C ALA A 140 -7.74 -13.23 24.56
N PRO A 141 -7.45 -12.75 25.80
CA PRO A 141 -6.12 -12.33 26.20
C PRO A 141 -5.06 -13.43 26.21
N LEU A 142 -5.48 -14.71 26.29
CA LEU A 142 -4.57 -15.86 26.31
C LEU A 142 -4.12 -16.30 24.90
N LEU A 143 -4.48 -15.56 23.88
CA LEU A 143 -4.10 -15.80 22.50
C LEU A 143 -2.81 -15.04 22.14
N SER A 144 -2.02 -15.61 21.21
CA SER A 144 -0.91 -14.87 20.58
C SER A 144 -1.42 -13.70 19.74
N GLY A 145 -0.54 -12.73 19.42
CA GLY A 145 -0.90 -11.56 18.60
C GLY A 145 -1.54 -11.93 17.26
N GLY A 146 -0.98 -12.91 16.55
CA GLY A 146 -1.57 -13.40 15.30
C GLY A 146 -2.93 -14.10 15.48
N GLN A 147 -3.13 -14.81 16.60
CA GLN A 147 -4.44 -15.39 16.92
C GLN A 147 -5.45 -14.29 17.26
N GLN A 148 -5.07 -13.26 18.01
CA GLN A 148 -5.94 -12.10 18.30
C GLN A 148 -6.34 -11.36 17.02
N GLN A 149 -5.42 -11.19 16.08
CA GLN A 149 -5.71 -10.61 14.77
C GLN A 149 -6.74 -11.47 14.01
N ARG A 150 -6.58 -12.79 13.99
CA ARG A 150 -7.55 -13.71 13.34
C ARG A 150 -8.93 -13.64 14.03
N VAL A 151 -9.01 -13.44 15.34
CA VAL A 151 -10.27 -13.17 16.05
C VAL A 151 -10.89 -11.86 15.59
N ALA A 152 -10.11 -10.77 15.49
CA ALA A 152 -10.61 -9.50 14.96
C ALA A 152 -11.13 -9.61 13.52
N LEU A 153 -10.43 -10.38 12.68
CA LEU A 153 -10.84 -10.68 11.33
C LEU A 153 -12.13 -11.50 11.29
N ALA A 154 -12.24 -12.56 12.09
CA ALA A 154 -13.46 -13.37 12.21
C ALA A 154 -14.65 -12.52 12.67
N ARG A 155 -14.45 -11.62 13.65
CA ARG A 155 -15.46 -10.67 14.13
C ARG A 155 -15.93 -9.72 13.03
N ALA A 156 -15.01 -9.24 12.20
CA ALA A 156 -15.36 -8.37 11.07
C ALA A 156 -16.15 -9.10 9.97
N LEU A 157 -15.94 -10.42 9.83
CA LEU A 157 -16.55 -11.24 8.78
C LEU A 157 -17.89 -11.87 9.16
N VAL A 158 -18.16 -12.11 10.46
CA VAL A 158 -19.32 -12.87 10.94
C VAL A 158 -20.67 -12.26 10.53
N ALA A 159 -20.70 -10.94 10.32
CA ALA A 159 -21.89 -10.22 9.85
C ALA A 159 -22.04 -10.19 8.32
N GLU A 160 -21.19 -10.91 7.58
CA GLU A 160 -21.21 -11.00 6.11
C GLU A 160 -21.19 -9.60 5.45
N PRO A 161 -20.13 -8.81 5.68
CA PRO A 161 -20.06 -7.43 5.16
C PRO A 161 -19.91 -7.41 3.63
N GLU A 162 -20.38 -6.34 2.98
CA GLU A 162 -20.13 -6.10 1.55
C GLU A 162 -18.71 -5.60 1.31
N VAL A 163 -18.12 -4.89 2.29
CA VAL A 163 -16.75 -4.36 2.22
C VAL A 163 -16.03 -4.60 3.54
N LEU A 164 -14.81 -5.11 3.47
CA LEU A 164 -13.90 -5.26 4.61
C LEU A 164 -12.91 -4.09 4.63
N LEU A 165 -12.81 -3.42 5.77
CA LEU A 165 -11.92 -2.30 6.01
C LEU A 165 -10.82 -2.73 6.99
N LEU A 166 -9.56 -2.54 6.62
CA LEU A 166 -8.39 -3.02 7.36
C LEU A 166 -7.46 -1.84 7.65
N ASP A 167 -7.42 -1.37 8.91
CA ASP A 167 -6.61 -0.24 9.35
C ASP A 167 -5.29 -0.74 9.95
N GLU A 168 -4.22 -0.77 9.16
CA GLU A 168 -2.88 -1.27 9.52
C GLU A 168 -2.90 -2.61 10.30
N PRO A 169 -3.58 -3.66 9.81
CA PRO A 169 -3.88 -4.83 10.62
C PRO A 169 -2.65 -5.66 10.99
N LEU A 170 -1.50 -5.48 10.32
CA LEU A 170 -0.27 -6.24 10.56
C LEU A 170 0.79 -5.47 11.35
N SER A 171 0.56 -4.19 11.67
CA SER A 171 1.57 -3.29 12.25
C SER A 171 2.12 -3.75 13.62
N ASN A 172 1.29 -4.45 14.41
CA ASN A 172 1.65 -4.90 15.77
C ASN A 172 2.26 -6.32 15.85
N LEU A 173 2.59 -6.91 14.69
CA LEU A 173 3.21 -8.24 14.59
C LEU A 173 4.72 -8.12 14.38
N ASP A 174 5.46 -9.13 14.87
CA ASP A 174 6.85 -9.32 14.49
C ASP A 174 7.01 -9.62 12.99
N ALA A 175 8.24 -9.49 12.46
CA ALA A 175 8.49 -9.56 11.02
C ALA A 175 8.11 -10.93 10.42
N GLN A 176 8.43 -12.03 11.10
CA GLN A 176 8.15 -13.38 10.60
C GLN A 176 6.64 -13.66 10.57
N LEU A 177 5.95 -13.31 11.65
CA LEU A 177 4.51 -13.49 11.74
C LEU A 177 3.76 -12.57 10.77
N ARG A 178 4.26 -11.34 10.56
CA ARG A 178 3.70 -10.40 9.57
C ARG A 178 3.76 -10.96 8.15
N GLU A 179 4.88 -11.56 7.76
CA GLU A 179 5.03 -12.19 6.44
C GLU A 179 4.01 -13.33 6.24
N GLN A 180 3.88 -14.22 7.23
CA GLN A 180 2.90 -15.31 7.18
C GLN A 180 1.47 -14.79 7.11
N MET A 181 1.12 -13.84 7.99
CA MET A 181 -0.23 -13.28 8.07
C MET A 181 -0.63 -12.49 6.82
N ARG A 182 0.34 -11.88 6.12
CA ARG A 182 0.12 -11.23 4.83
C ARG A 182 -0.38 -12.23 3.76
N VAL A 183 0.28 -13.37 3.67
CA VAL A 183 -0.11 -14.46 2.74
C VAL A 183 -1.48 -15.02 3.12
N ASP A 184 -1.71 -15.30 4.41
CA ASP A 184 -2.97 -15.85 4.92
C ASP A 184 -4.15 -14.89 4.65
N LEU A 185 -3.96 -13.60 4.88
CA LEU A 185 -4.97 -12.56 4.65
C LEU A 185 -5.36 -12.48 3.17
N ARG A 186 -4.37 -12.49 2.26
CA ARG A 186 -4.62 -12.47 0.82
C ARG A 186 -5.37 -13.73 0.38
N ALA A 187 -4.92 -14.90 0.81
CA ALA A 187 -5.58 -16.17 0.49
C ALA A 187 -7.04 -16.22 1.00
N LEU A 188 -7.27 -15.71 2.22
CA LEU A 188 -8.61 -15.62 2.79
C LEU A 188 -9.51 -14.69 1.97
N GLN A 189 -9.03 -13.47 1.66
CA GLN A 189 -9.77 -12.49 0.88
C GLN A 189 -10.18 -13.05 -0.50
N GLN A 190 -9.26 -13.74 -1.19
CA GLN A 190 -9.53 -14.38 -2.47
C GLN A 190 -10.54 -15.53 -2.36
N ARG A 191 -10.38 -16.40 -1.35
CA ARG A 191 -11.26 -17.55 -1.13
C ARG A 191 -12.70 -17.14 -0.85
N VAL A 192 -12.89 -16.03 -0.10
CA VAL A 192 -14.23 -15.52 0.25
C VAL A 192 -14.77 -14.57 -0.82
N GLY A 193 -13.93 -14.07 -1.74
CA GLY A 193 -14.32 -13.11 -2.76
C GLY A 193 -14.70 -11.74 -2.19
N LEU A 194 -14.09 -11.32 -1.06
CA LEU A 194 -14.43 -10.07 -0.38
C LEU A 194 -13.85 -8.86 -1.10
N THR A 195 -14.66 -7.81 -1.20
CA THR A 195 -14.18 -6.48 -1.54
C THR A 195 -13.50 -5.87 -0.30
N ALA A 196 -12.26 -5.41 -0.43
CA ALA A 196 -11.52 -4.91 0.73
C ALA A 196 -10.80 -3.59 0.45
N VAL A 197 -10.71 -2.74 1.48
CA VAL A 197 -9.80 -1.58 1.53
C VAL A 197 -8.81 -1.81 2.66
N TYR A 198 -7.54 -1.77 2.32
CA TYR A 198 -6.42 -1.99 3.22
C TYR A 198 -5.64 -0.69 3.40
N VAL A 199 -5.29 -0.34 4.62
CA VAL A 199 -4.44 0.81 4.92
C VAL A 199 -3.11 0.29 5.44
N THR A 200 -2.02 0.78 4.89
CA THR A 200 -0.67 0.52 5.38
C THR A 200 0.29 1.66 5.03
N HIS A 201 1.41 1.75 5.72
CA HIS A 201 2.58 2.52 5.34
C HIS A 201 3.70 1.61 4.82
N ASP A 202 3.53 0.29 4.89
CA ASP A 202 4.50 -0.70 4.42
C ASP A 202 4.29 -0.97 2.92
N GLN A 203 5.33 -0.67 2.13
CA GLN A 203 5.33 -0.82 0.68
C GLN A 203 5.27 -2.30 0.26
N ILE A 204 5.95 -3.18 1.01
CA ILE A 204 5.98 -4.62 0.71
C ILE A 204 4.60 -5.22 0.93
N GLU A 205 3.89 -4.81 1.98
CA GLU A 205 2.49 -5.21 2.18
C GLU A 205 1.63 -4.78 0.99
N ALA A 206 1.67 -3.48 0.63
CA ALA A 206 0.87 -2.94 -0.45
C ALA A 206 1.12 -3.66 -1.79
N LEU A 207 2.37 -3.88 -2.15
CA LEU A 207 2.74 -4.53 -3.42
C LEU A 207 2.36 -6.02 -3.43
N ALA A 208 2.44 -6.72 -2.28
CA ALA A 208 2.25 -8.16 -2.22
C ALA A 208 0.78 -8.60 -2.19
N ILE A 209 -0.13 -7.81 -1.58
CA ILE A 209 -1.50 -8.27 -1.36
C ILE A 209 -2.55 -7.59 -2.24
N SER A 210 -2.23 -6.46 -2.87
CA SER A 210 -3.23 -5.63 -3.53
C SER A 210 -3.52 -6.06 -4.96
N ASP A 211 -4.77 -5.88 -5.39
CA ASP A 211 -5.12 -5.82 -6.80
C ASP A 211 -4.86 -4.40 -7.35
N VAL A 212 -5.08 -3.39 -6.50
CA VAL A 212 -4.89 -1.97 -6.83
C VAL A 212 -4.21 -1.27 -5.65
N VAL A 213 -3.20 -0.46 -5.92
CA VAL A 213 -2.54 0.42 -4.95
C VAL A 213 -2.91 1.87 -5.26
N ALA A 214 -3.38 2.58 -4.25
CA ALA A 214 -3.68 4.00 -4.29
C ALA A 214 -2.67 4.74 -3.41
N VAL A 215 -1.75 5.45 -4.02
CA VAL A 215 -0.68 6.20 -3.33
C VAL A 215 -1.22 7.54 -2.88
N MET A 216 -1.13 7.82 -1.58
CA MET A 216 -1.62 9.04 -0.96
C MET A 216 -0.47 9.91 -0.42
N SER A 217 -0.58 11.21 -0.60
CA SER A 217 0.30 12.22 -0.01
C SER A 217 -0.48 13.48 0.32
N ALA A 218 -0.24 14.07 1.49
CA ALA A 218 -0.84 15.35 1.92
C ALA A 218 -2.37 15.44 1.69
N GLY A 219 -3.09 14.38 2.07
CA GLY A 219 -4.56 14.31 1.95
C GLY A 219 -5.08 14.00 0.55
N ARG A 220 -4.23 13.85 -0.44
CA ARG A 220 -4.62 13.63 -1.84
C ARG A 220 -4.17 12.26 -2.36
N LEU A 221 -4.90 11.77 -3.34
CA LEU A 221 -4.48 10.62 -4.13
C LEU A 221 -3.53 11.11 -5.22
N VAL A 222 -2.28 10.65 -5.17
CA VAL A 222 -1.22 11.04 -6.11
C VAL A 222 -1.22 10.12 -7.33
N GLU A 223 -1.36 8.82 -7.09
CA GLU A 223 -1.33 7.83 -8.15
C GLU A 223 -2.15 6.60 -7.77
N ILE A 224 -2.77 5.94 -8.75
CA ILE A 224 -3.51 4.70 -8.58
C ILE A 224 -3.23 3.76 -9.75
N GLY A 225 -2.99 2.49 -9.45
CA GLY A 225 -2.69 1.47 -10.45
C GLY A 225 -2.50 0.09 -9.83
N THR A 226 -2.21 -0.91 -10.66
CA THR A 226 -1.78 -2.22 -10.15
C THR A 226 -0.41 -2.10 -9.49
N PRO A 227 -0.02 -3.05 -8.59
CA PRO A 227 1.31 -3.05 -7.98
C PRO A 227 2.45 -2.91 -9.00
N HIS A 228 2.39 -3.64 -10.11
CA HIS A 228 3.36 -3.55 -11.20
C HIS A 228 3.39 -2.17 -11.87
N GLN A 229 2.22 -1.57 -12.14
CA GLN A 229 2.17 -0.23 -12.74
C GLN A 229 2.84 0.80 -11.84
N ILE A 230 2.51 0.80 -10.55
CA ILE A 230 3.05 1.77 -9.58
C ILE A 230 4.56 1.56 -9.34
N TYR A 231 5.05 0.32 -9.39
CA TYR A 231 6.45 0.01 -9.15
C TYR A 231 7.31 0.17 -10.41
N ASP A 232 6.93 -0.49 -11.50
CA ASP A 232 7.73 -0.55 -12.72
C ASP A 232 7.60 0.72 -13.58
N TRP A 233 6.42 1.37 -13.58
CA TRP A 233 6.11 2.56 -14.41
C TRP A 233 5.41 3.66 -13.61
N PRO A 234 6.04 4.21 -12.56
CA PRO A 234 5.46 5.31 -11.79
C PRO A 234 5.29 6.53 -12.71
N LYS A 235 4.16 7.23 -12.54
CA LYS A 235 3.87 8.45 -13.30
C LYS A 235 4.33 9.70 -12.57
N SER A 236 4.38 9.64 -11.23
CA SER A 236 4.75 10.76 -10.38
C SER A 236 6.11 10.55 -9.72
N ARG A 237 6.84 11.65 -9.54
CA ARG A 237 8.09 11.67 -8.78
C ARG A 237 7.89 11.13 -7.37
N PHE A 238 6.80 11.55 -6.70
CA PHE A 238 6.50 11.08 -5.35
C PHE A 238 6.36 9.56 -5.28
N ALA A 239 5.60 8.94 -6.19
CA ALA A 239 5.44 7.48 -6.22
C ALA A 239 6.78 6.78 -6.50
N ALA A 240 7.58 7.32 -7.44
CA ALA A 240 8.89 6.78 -7.78
C ALA A 240 9.88 6.77 -6.60
N GLU A 241 9.94 7.87 -5.84
CA GLU A 241 10.82 8.04 -4.67
C GLU A 241 10.27 7.28 -3.45
N PHE A 242 8.95 7.33 -3.23
CA PHE A 242 8.32 6.72 -2.07
C PHE A 242 8.29 5.19 -2.18
N ILE A 243 7.99 4.61 -3.35
CA ILE A 243 7.91 3.16 -3.55
C ILE A 243 9.22 2.64 -4.13
N GLY A 244 9.90 1.71 -3.40
CA GLY A 244 11.15 1.10 -3.83
C GLY A 244 12.36 2.04 -3.81
N ALA A 245 12.22 3.27 -3.26
CA ALA A 245 13.29 4.27 -3.18
C ALA A 245 14.06 4.46 -4.49
N GLY A 246 13.33 4.62 -5.60
CA GLY A 246 13.89 4.80 -6.94
C GLY A 246 14.79 6.04 -7.04
N ASN A 247 15.85 5.94 -7.81
CA ASN A 247 16.68 7.09 -8.13
C ASN A 247 15.94 7.94 -9.18
N VAL A 248 15.58 9.18 -8.83
CA VAL A 248 14.99 10.13 -9.79
C VAL A 248 16.10 11.00 -10.35
N VAL A 249 16.39 10.81 -11.62
CA VAL A 249 17.51 11.42 -12.33
C VAL A 249 16.98 12.49 -13.31
N PRO A 250 17.36 13.76 -13.19
CA PRO A 250 16.94 14.77 -14.15
C PRO A 250 17.53 14.48 -15.53
N VAL A 251 16.72 14.57 -16.55
CA VAL A 251 17.14 14.39 -17.96
C VAL A 251 16.88 15.68 -18.74
N ARG A 252 17.81 16.03 -19.62
CA ARG A 252 17.75 17.21 -20.51
C ARG A 252 18.10 16.79 -21.93
N GLU A 253 17.85 17.70 -22.89
CA GLU A 253 18.27 17.54 -24.28
C GLU A 253 17.83 16.19 -24.91
N THR A 254 16.59 15.78 -24.66
CA THR A 254 16.07 14.52 -25.14
C THR A 254 15.88 14.54 -26.65
N GLN A 255 16.41 13.53 -27.33
CA GLN A 255 16.31 13.34 -28.78
C GLN A 255 15.95 11.89 -29.10
N SER A 256 15.23 11.67 -30.19
CA SER A 256 14.98 10.31 -30.69
C SER A 256 16.11 9.91 -31.66
N VAL A 257 16.75 8.78 -31.41
CA VAL A 257 17.85 8.23 -32.21
C VAL A 257 17.62 6.74 -32.40
N ASP A 258 17.52 6.28 -33.62
CA ASP A 258 17.38 4.85 -33.98
C ASP A 258 16.26 4.09 -33.23
N GLY A 259 15.12 4.74 -33.01
CA GLY A 259 13.98 4.13 -32.32
C GLY A 259 14.11 4.10 -30.78
N LYS A 260 15.17 4.68 -30.22
CA LYS A 260 15.38 4.91 -28.79
C LYS A 260 15.39 6.40 -28.50
N SER A 261 15.15 6.76 -27.25
CA SER A 261 15.36 8.12 -26.77
C SER A 261 16.74 8.22 -26.13
N ARG A 262 17.46 9.29 -26.47
CA ARG A 262 18.72 9.68 -25.86
C ARG A 262 18.53 10.97 -25.10
N GLY A 263 19.04 11.06 -23.90
CA GLY A 263 19.02 12.29 -23.08
C GLY A 263 20.36 12.53 -22.39
N ARG A 264 20.50 13.69 -21.80
CA ARG A 264 21.68 14.08 -21.01
C ARG A 264 21.35 14.11 -19.53
N VAL A 265 22.10 13.34 -18.76
CA VAL A 265 22.05 13.29 -17.30
C VAL A 265 23.32 13.90 -16.70
N PRO A 266 23.39 14.21 -15.38
CA PRO A 266 24.54 14.88 -14.78
C PRO A 266 25.90 14.22 -15.01
N TRP A 267 25.94 12.90 -15.26
CA TRP A 267 27.19 12.16 -15.46
C TRP A 267 27.43 11.72 -16.92
N GLY A 268 26.62 12.17 -17.89
CA GLY A 268 26.82 11.85 -19.30
C GLY A 268 25.54 11.64 -20.09
N GLU A 269 25.61 10.81 -21.12
CA GLU A 269 24.47 10.44 -21.93
C GLU A 269 23.78 9.18 -21.39
N ILE A 270 22.45 9.11 -21.59
CA ILE A 270 21.62 7.96 -21.22
C ILE A 270 20.64 7.64 -22.35
N TYR A 271 20.49 6.36 -22.63
CA TYR A 271 19.49 5.84 -23.56
C TYR A 271 18.34 5.23 -22.76
N PHE A 272 17.11 5.48 -23.20
CA PHE A 272 15.90 4.97 -22.55
C PHE A 272 14.77 4.72 -23.55
N SER A 273 13.86 3.84 -23.21
CA SER A 273 12.67 3.57 -24.00
C SER A 273 11.59 4.60 -23.69
N HIS A 274 11.13 5.34 -24.70
CA HIS A 274 10.06 6.30 -24.54
C HIS A 274 9.17 6.31 -25.80
N ASN A 275 7.88 6.01 -25.59
CA ASN A 275 6.87 6.00 -26.65
C ASN A 275 5.92 7.21 -26.58
N GLY A 276 6.18 8.17 -25.68
CA GLY A 276 5.32 9.31 -25.44
C GLY A 276 5.60 10.50 -26.35
N GLN A 277 4.59 11.37 -26.49
CA GLN A 277 4.73 12.64 -27.23
C GLN A 277 5.35 13.74 -26.35
N THR A 278 5.41 13.55 -25.05
CA THR A 278 5.92 14.52 -24.07
C THR A 278 7.40 14.27 -23.80
N ILE A 279 8.19 15.34 -23.69
CA ILE A 279 9.60 15.27 -23.31
C ILE A 279 9.70 15.01 -21.80
N PRO A 280 10.28 13.88 -21.35
CA PRO A 280 10.41 13.59 -19.92
C PRO A 280 11.38 14.58 -19.27
N LYS A 281 11.08 14.99 -18.03
CA LYS A 281 11.94 15.85 -17.21
C LYS A 281 12.89 15.05 -16.33
N ALA A 282 12.54 13.83 -16.01
CA ALA A 282 13.37 12.94 -15.21
C ALA A 282 13.15 11.47 -15.62
N LEU A 283 14.12 10.64 -15.23
CA LEU A 283 14.07 9.18 -15.36
C LEU A 283 14.11 8.55 -13.98
N VAL A 284 13.37 7.47 -13.79
CA VAL A 284 13.43 6.64 -12.61
C VAL A 284 14.29 5.43 -12.91
N ILE A 285 15.28 5.18 -12.05
CA ILE A 285 16.15 4.00 -12.10
C ILE A 285 16.01 3.28 -10.75
N ARG A 286 15.56 2.04 -10.77
CA ARG A 286 15.44 1.26 -9.54
C ARG A 286 16.82 0.81 -9.05
N PRO A 287 17.08 0.77 -7.72
CA PRO A 287 18.37 0.36 -7.18
C PRO A 287 18.83 -1.03 -7.64
N GLU A 288 17.92 -1.98 -7.79
CA GLU A 288 18.16 -3.36 -8.23
C GLU A 288 18.39 -3.50 -9.74
N ASP A 289 18.01 -2.49 -10.54
CA ASP A 289 18.23 -2.48 -11.99
C ASP A 289 19.65 -2.01 -12.36
N ILE A 290 20.40 -1.48 -11.40
CA ILE A 290 21.81 -1.08 -11.59
C ILE A 290 22.70 -2.33 -11.46
N GLN A 291 23.42 -2.68 -12.52
CA GLN A 291 24.27 -3.89 -12.59
C GLN A 291 25.75 -3.52 -12.68
N ILE A 292 26.60 -4.28 -12.01
CA ILE A 292 28.06 -4.16 -12.17
C ILE A 292 28.48 -4.89 -13.45
N VAL A 293 29.29 -4.25 -14.27
CA VAL A 293 29.81 -4.80 -15.52
C VAL A 293 31.33 -4.65 -15.61
N SER A 294 31.97 -5.52 -16.38
CA SER A 294 33.44 -5.56 -16.46
C SER A 294 34.06 -4.66 -17.54
N CYS A 295 33.29 -4.13 -18.49
CA CYS A 295 33.79 -3.32 -19.60
C CYS A 295 32.72 -2.45 -20.27
N SER A 296 33.15 -1.34 -20.90
CA SER A 296 32.38 -0.19 -21.36
C SER A 296 32.02 -0.15 -22.84
N THR A 297 31.73 -1.26 -23.48
CA THR A 297 31.35 -1.28 -24.91
C THR A 297 29.84 -1.18 -25.17
N LYS A 298 29.02 -1.04 -24.14
CA LYS A 298 27.56 -0.95 -24.24
C LYS A 298 27.08 0.46 -23.93
N ASP A 299 25.89 0.79 -24.43
CA ASP A 299 25.14 1.96 -24.00
C ASP A 299 24.85 1.90 -22.49
N ASN A 300 24.65 3.05 -21.86
CA ASN A 300 24.33 3.15 -20.43
C ASN A 300 25.32 2.50 -19.48
N VAL A 301 26.62 2.61 -19.77
CA VAL A 301 27.70 2.16 -18.88
C VAL A 301 28.51 3.37 -18.43
N TRP A 302 28.67 3.52 -17.10
CA TRP A 302 29.39 4.64 -16.52
C TRP A 302 30.31 4.18 -15.39
N PRO A 303 31.45 4.86 -15.18
CA PRO A 303 32.26 4.66 -13.99
C PRO A 303 31.53 5.24 -12.76
N ALA A 304 31.53 4.49 -11.69
CA ALA A 304 30.96 4.88 -10.41
C ALA A 304 31.93 4.57 -9.28
N LYS A 305 32.00 5.47 -8.29
CA LYS A 305 32.73 5.24 -7.05
C LYS A 305 31.77 4.78 -5.98
N VAL A 306 32.10 3.73 -5.27
CA VAL A 306 31.30 3.24 -4.13
C VAL A 306 31.62 4.08 -2.90
N ASP A 307 30.65 4.92 -2.47
CA ASP A 307 30.83 5.81 -1.32
C ASP A 307 30.37 5.14 -0.01
N GLN A 308 29.36 4.27 -0.08
CA GLN A 308 28.82 3.58 1.10
C GLN A 308 28.37 2.17 0.73
N VAL A 309 28.58 1.24 1.64
CA VAL A 309 28.10 -0.15 1.54
C VAL A 309 27.43 -0.55 2.86
N VAL A 310 26.20 -1.04 2.78
CA VAL A 310 25.46 -1.59 3.92
C VAL A 310 25.11 -3.04 3.60
N PHE A 311 25.57 -3.98 4.43
CA PHE A 311 25.26 -5.39 4.29
C PHE A 311 23.89 -5.71 4.88
N LEU A 312 22.95 -6.19 4.06
CA LEU A 312 21.60 -6.58 4.45
C LEU A 312 21.34 -8.09 4.35
N GLY A 313 22.40 -8.90 4.49
CA GLY A 313 22.33 -10.36 4.42
C GLY A 313 22.39 -10.88 2.98
N ALA A 314 21.29 -10.87 2.24
CA ALA A 314 21.23 -11.36 0.86
C ALA A 314 21.83 -10.38 -0.15
N ILE A 315 21.83 -9.09 0.16
CA ILE A 315 22.25 -8.01 -0.73
C ILE A 315 23.16 -7.01 -0.02
N TYR A 316 23.91 -6.26 -0.80
CA TYR A 316 24.55 -5.00 -0.42
C TYR A 316 23.67 -3.83 -0.89
N ASP A 317 23.33 -2.91 0.00
CA ASP A 317 22.70 -1.62 -0.32
C ASP A 317 23.80 -0.56 -0.36
N CYS A 318 24.04 0.00 -1.54
CA CYS A 318 25.19 0.84 -1.83
C CYS A 318 24.75 2.27 -2.20
N ARG A 319 25.64 3.22 -1.90
CA ARG A 319 25.61 4.57 -2.48
C ARG A 319 26.75 4.69 -3.47
N LEU A 320 26.41 5.09 -4.68
CA LEU A 320 27.36 5.20 -5.79
C LEU A 320 27.45 6.67 -6.23
N ALA A 321 28.64 7.24 -6.24
CA ALA A 321 28.87 8.56 -6.82
C ALA A 321 29.08 8.42 -8.34
N LEU A 322 28.25 9.12 -9.11
CA LEU A 322 28.35 9.26 -10.57
C LEU A 322 28.31 10.77 -10.91
N GLY A 323 29.48 11.34 -11.26
CA GLY A 323 29.59 12.78 -11.40
C GLY A 323 29.20 13.50 -10.11
N ASP A 324 28.28 14.46 -10.21
CA ASP A 324 27.79 15.25 -9.06
C ASP A 324 26.56 14.62 -8.38
N MET A 325 26.15 13.42 -8.76
CA MET A 325 25.00 12.74 -8.17
C MET A 325 25.40 11.48 -7.43
N THR A 326 24.59 11.15 -6.41
CA THR A 326 24.67 9.88 -5.70
C THR A 326 23.44 9.03 -6.03
N LEU A 327 23.66 7.83 -6.54
CA LEU A 327 22.61 6.84 -6.78
C LEU A 327 22.63 5.77 -5.69
N ARG A 328 21.45 5.27 -5.33
CA ARG A 328 21.31 4.05 -4.55
C ARG A 328 21.33 2.86 -5.49
N ALA A 329 22.08 1.82 -5.16
CA ALA A 329 22.14 0.57 -5.91
C ALA A 329 22.07 -0.63 -4.96
N GLN A 330 21.46 -1.72 -5.43
CA GLN A 330 21.39 -2.96 -4.68
C GLN A 330 22.10 -4.08 -5.48
N PHE A 331 23.11 -4.68 -4.86
CA PHE A 331 23.88 -5.75 -5.49
C PHE A 331 23.71 -7.05 -4.71
N PRO A 332 23.72 -8.20 -5.39
CA PRO A 332 23.72 -9.49 -4.70
C PRO A 332 25.01 -9.66 -3.88
N ARG A 333 24.94 -10.44 -2.79
CA ARG A 333 26.08 -10.72 -1.91
C ARG A 333 27.32 -11.19 -2.66
N SER A 334 27.15 -11.91 -3.77
CA SER A 334 28.24 -12.40 -4.62
C SER A 334 29.05 -11.31 -5.32
N ALA A 335 28.54 -10.07 -5.35
CA ALA A 335 29.23 -8.97 -6.02
C ALA A 335 30.50 -8.49 -5.29
N GLY A 336 30.62 -8.73 -3.97
CA GLY A 336 31.84 -8.44 -3.19
C GLY A 336 32.27 -6.98 -3.23
N VAL A 337 31.34 -6.04 -3.11
CA VAL A 337 31.56 -4.59 -3.28
C VAL A 337 32.15 -3.99 -2.01
N GLU A 338 33.17 -3.12 -2.15
CA GLU A 338 33.82 -2.43 -1.04
C GLU A 338 33.79 -0.90 -1.20
N VAL A 339 33.80 -0.19 -0.06
CA VAL A 339 33.84 1.28 -0.05
C VAL A 339 35.14 1.79 -0.68
N GLY A 340 35.04 2.81 -1.51
CA GLY A 340 36.16 3.41 -2.25
C GLY A 340 36.45 2.72 -3.58
N GLN A 341 35.86 1.56 -3.86
CA GLN A 341 36.06 0.83 -5.10
C GLN A 341 35.50 1.61 -6.30
N LEU A 342 36.24 1.61 -7.41
CA LEU A 342 35.77 2.08 -8.71
C LEU A 342 35.21 0.90 -9.49
N ILE A 343 33.94 1.00 -9.87
CA ILE A 343 33.21 -0.02 -10.63
C ILE A 343 32.61 0.59 -11.88
N HIS A 344 32.32 -0.22 -12.88
CA HIS A 344 31.45 0.19 -13.99
C HIS A 344 30.04 -0.33 -13.74
N VAL A 345 29.07 0.58 -13.84
CA VAL A 345 27.65 0.23 -13.68
C VAL A 345 26.90 0.41 -14.99
N HIS A 346 25.95 -0.48 -15.21
CA HIS A 346 25.10 -0.51 -16.39
C HIS A 346 23.63 -0.50 -15.95
N VAL A 347 22.80 0.22 -16.70
CA VAL A 347 21.33 0.19 -16.57
C VAL A 347 20.73 -0.07 -17.95
N HIS A 348 19.91 -1.11 -18.06
CA HIS A 348 19.24 -1.41 -19.32
C HIS A 348 18.27 -0.28 -19.70
N GLU A 349 18.20 0.09 -20.98
CA GLU A 349 17.39 1.20 -21.48
C GLU A 349 15.89 1.12 -21.11
N THR A 350 15.33 -0.11 -21.04
CA THR A 350 13.94 -0.36 -20.64
C THR A 350 13.70 -0.19 -19.14
N ARG A 351 14.78 -0.07 -18.33
CA ARG A 351 14.75 0.17 -16.89
C ARG A 351 15.05 1.62 -16.51
N CYS A 352 15.23 2.47 -17.50
CA CYS A 352 15.27 3.93 -17.34
C CYS A 352 13.87 4.47 -17.64
N VAL A 353 13.00 4.54 -16.63
CA VAL A 353 11.58 4.82 -16.81
C VAL A 353 11.32 6.33 -16.80
N PRO A 354 10.80 6.92 -17.88
CA PRO A 354 10.54 8.35 -17.93
C PRO A 354 9.34 8.75 -17.06
N ILE A 355 9.47 9.90 -16.39
CA ILE A 355 8.38 10.60 -15.69
C ILE A 355 8.21 12.01 -16.22
N GLU A 356 6.95 12.49 -16.22
CA GLU A 356 6.56 13.74 -16.90
C GLU A 356 6.64 15.00 -16.03
N GLU A 357 6.98 14.90 -14.76
CA GLU A 357 6.96 16.01 -13.83
C GLU A 357 7.81 17.23 -14.16
#